data_d6e8cd76e2297ffca365c82723485f3b
#
_entry.id   d6e8cd76e2297ffca365c82723485f3b
#
_cell.length_a   1.000
_cell.length_b   1.000
_cell.length_c   1.000
_cell.angle_alpha   90.00
_cell.angle_beta   90.00
_cell.angle_gamma   90.00
#
_symmetry.space_group_name_H-M   'P 1'
#
loop_
_entity.id
_entity.type
_entity.pdbx_description
1 polymer ?
#
loop_
_entity_poly.entity_id
_entity_poly.type
_entity_poly.pdbx_seq_one_letter_code
_entity_poly.pdbx_strand_id
1 'polypeptide(L)'
;MANKTSKESTKVAKPAHLAGGNPQVAKADGDSPPILRFEAQLFQHPKTAKTDFQTLLNVPEWVSKQFPSRGMTKVEGTINGHPFRAALEHNTSGSHWLRVNKAMLKGAGAHAGDTVRLAILGPEPEPTVPADLWVALTASHEAKTLWDDLTTMGRRDWVRWIESAKQPETRTRRVTRTVEQLSSGKRRACCVNVYEFMLCRIQEYEQTEES
;
A
#
# COMPACT_ATOMS: atom_id res chain seq x y z
N MET A 1 60.60 -20.76 -17.29
CA MET A 1 60.11 -19.48 -16.69
C MET A 1 58.60 -19.55 -16.64
N ALA A 2 58.09 -19.85 -15.48
CA ALA A 2 56.64 -20.06 -15.27
C ALA A 2 56.00 -18.81 -14.68
N ASN A 3 55.01 -18.26 -15.38
CA ASN A 3 54.29 -17.09 -14.95
C ASN A 3 52.98 -17.55 -14.25
N LYS A 4 52.94 -17.30 -12.95
CA LYS A 4 51.80 -17.61 -12.06
C LYS A 4 50.83 -16.44 -12.08
N THR A 5 49.68 -16.57 -12.72
CA THR A 5 48.60 -15.61 -12.64
C THR A 5 47.75 -15.90 -11.41
N SER A 6 47.80 -15.03 -10.44
CA SER A 6 46.93 -15.02 -9.23
C SER A 6 45.51 -14.66 -9.64
N LYS A 7 44.57 -15.53 -9.31
CA LYS A 7 43.11 -15.25 -9.33
C LYS A 7 42.78 -14.53 -8.04
N GLU A 8 42.47 -13.26 -8.14
CA GLU A 8 41.90 -12.47 -7.06
C GLU A 8 40.42 -12.71 -6.97
N SER A 9 40.00 -13.46 -5.93
CA SER A 9 38.60 -13.70 -5.60
C SER A 9 38.04 -12.47 -4.91
N THR A 10 37.24 -11.70 -5.63
CA THR A 10 36.45 -10.59 -5.05
C THR A 10 35.38 -11.18 -4.14
N LYS A 11 35.60 -11.09 -2.85
CA LYS A 11 34.68 -11.48 -1.80
C LYS A 11 33.54 -10.46 -1.76
N VAL A 12 32.39 -10.83 -2.28
CA VAL A 12 31.16 -10.04 -2.16
C VAL A 12 30.80 -9.96 -0.68
N ALA A 13 30.88 -8.75 -0.12
CA ALA A 13 30.53 -8.49 1.26
C ALA A 13 29.02 -8.71 1.46
N LYS A 14 28.69 -9.56 2.40
CA LYS A 14 27.33 -9.79 2.90
C LYS A 14 26.82 -8.47 3.53
N PRO A 15 25.64 -7.93 3.17
CA PRO A 15 25.15 -6.72 3.79
C PRO A 15 24.95 -6.96 5.29
N ALA A 16 25.48 -6.05 6.09
CA ALA A 16 25.32 -6.05 7.53
C ALA A 16 23.84 -5.95 7.89
N HIS A 17 23.39 -6.87 8.72
CA HIS A 17 22.06 -6.92 9.33
C HIS A 17 22.00 -5.77 10.35
N LEU A 18 21.56 -4.58 9.93
CA LEU A 18 21.26 -3.51 10.86
C LEU A 18 19.99 -3.90 11.62
N ALA A 19 20.19 -4.11 12.90
CA ALA A 19 19.19 -4.50 13.87
C ALA A 19 18.07 -3.43 13.96
N GLY A 20 16.88 -3.91 13.81
CA GLY A 20 15.59 -3.46 14.18
C GLY A 20 15.42 -2.14 14.93
N GLY A 21 14.81 -1.17 14.25
CA GLY A 21 13.97 -0.21 14.93
C GLY A 21 12.85 -0.96 15.65
N ASN A 22 12.58 -0.55 16.88
CA ASN A 22 11.54 -1.13 17.75
C ASN A 22 10.20 -1.15 16.98
N PRO A 23 9.49 -2.28 16.90
CA PRO A 23 8.24 -2.36 16.13
C PRO A 23 7.17 -1.53 16.82
N GLN A 24 6.86 -0.37 16.27
CA GLN A 24 5.71 0.43 16.71
C GLN A 24 4.48 -0.01 15.91
N VAL A 25 3.70 -0.89 16.52
CA VAL A 25 2.34 -1.22 16.07
C VAL A 25 1.39 -0.37 16.90
N ALA A 26 0.93 0.75 16.35
CA ALA A 26 -0.13 1.52 16.96
C ALA A 26 -1.43 0.69 16.92
N LYS A 27 -2.01 0.40 18.08
CA LYS A 27 -3.30 -0.29 18.20
C LYS A 27 -4.40 0.66 17.73
N ALA A 28 -5.13 0.22 16.72
CA ALA A 28 -6.33 0.90 16.24
C ALA A 28 -7.49 0.72 17.22
N ASP A 29 -8.33 1.73 17.34
CA ASP A 29 -9.70 1.55 17.84
C ASP A 29 -10.42 0.58 16.89
N GLY A 30 -11.09 -0.40 17.45
CA GLY A 30 -11.57 -1.69 16.91
C GLY A 30 -11.96 -1.88 15.45
N ASP A 31 -11.97 -0.85 14.61
CA ASP A 31 -12.40 -0.93 13.20
C ASP A 31 -11.38 -0.32 12.20
N SER A 32 -10.23 0.09 12.66
CA SER A 32 -9.20 0.74 11.84
C SER A 32 -7.96 -0.15 11.69
N PRO A 33 -7.36 -0.25 10.48
CA PRO A 33 -6.15 -1.04 10.30
C PRO A 33 -4.99 -0.46 11.10
N PRO A 34 -4.11 -1.31 11.64
CA PRO A 34 -2.91 -0.84 12.32
C PRO A 34 -2.01 -0.08 11.37
N ILE A 35 -1.30 0.93 11.87
CA ILE A 35 -0.25 1.62 11.11
C ILE A 35 1.09 0.95 11.44
N LEU A 36 1.73 0.43 10.41
CA LEU A 36 3.00 -0.28 10.50
C LEU A 36 4.12 0.69 10.13
N ARG A 37 4.86 1.18 11.14
CA ARG A 37 5.97 2.13 10.96
C ARG A 37 7.31 1.42 11.03
N PHE A 38 8.17 1.70 10.06
CA PHE A 38 9.52 1.17 10.01
C PHE A 38 10.44 2.02 9.14
N GLU A 39 11.72 1.80 9.28
CA GLU A 39 12.75 2.38 8.40
C GLU A 39 13.31 1.28 7.50
N ALA A 40 13.63 1.63 6.26
CA ALA A 40 14.24 0.72 5.31
C ALA A 40 15.17 1.46 4.36
N GLN A 41 16.25 0.79 3.96
CA GLN A 41 17.19 1.32 2.99
C GLN A 41 16.68 1.04 1.56
N LEU A 42 16.75 2.06 0.71
CA LEU A 42 16.49 1.95 -0.71
C LEU A 42 17.71 1.33 -1.42
N PHE A 43 17.51 0.32 -2.22
CA PHE A 43 18.56 -0.29 -3.01
C PHE A 43 18.15 -0.46 -4.47
N GLN A 44 19.15 -0.50 -5.36
CA GLN A 44 18.92 -0.79 -6.76
C GLN A 44 19.03 -2.29 -7.01
N HIS A 45 18.01 -2.85 -7.63
CA HIS A 45 18.04 -4.23 -8.10
C HIS A 45 18.33 -4.24 -9.60
N PRO A 46 19.37 -4.97 -10.06
CA PRO A 46 19.64 -5.11 -11.49
C PRO A 46 18.48 -5.84 -12.15
N LYS A 47 17.89 -5.20 -13.13
CA LYS A 47 16.91 -5.86 -14.01
C LYS A 47 17.61 -6.71 -15.05
N THR A 48 17.00 -7.84 -15.40
CA THR A 48 17.33 -8.60 -16.58
C THR A 48 17.31 -7.69 -17.83
N ALA A 49 18.47 -7.43 -18.36
CA ALA A 49 18.90 -7.09 -19.72
C ALA A 49 18.21 -5.97 -20.54
N LYS A 50 17.09 -5.37 -20.17
CA LYS A 50 16.44 -4.42 -21.09
C LYS A 50 15.77 -3.18 -20.48
N THR A 51 15.79 -2.98 -19.19
CA THR A 51 15.09 -1.83 -18.61
C THR A 51 15.78 -1.31 -17.36
N ASP A 52 15.65 -0.01 -17.16
CA ASP A 52 16.07 0.80 -16.02
C ASP A 52 16.14 0.07 -14.68
N PHE A 53 17.14 0.39 -13.87
CA PHE A 53 17.27 -0.06 -12.50
C PHE A 53 15.96 0.17 -11.74
N GLN A 54 15.50 -0.86 -11.03
CA GLN A 54 14.38 -0.72 -10.10
C GLN A 54 14.91 -0.37 -8.73
N THR A 55 14.35 0.67 -8.14
CA THR A 55 14.57 0.94 -6.73
C THR A 55 13.59 0.13 -5.92
N LEU A 56 14.12 -0.66 -4.99
CA LEU A 56 13.36 -1.52 -4.10
C LEU A 56 13.74 -1.20 -2.65
N LEU A 57 12.88 -1.60 -1.73
CA LEU A 57 13.23 -1.75 -0.33
C LEU A 57 12.71 -3.09 0.19
N ASN A 58 13.40 -3.63 1.19
CA ASN A 58 12.95 -4.81 1.90
C ASN A 58 11.96 -4.40 2.99
N VAL A 59 10.81 -5.05 2.99
CA VAL A 59 9.84 -4.91 4.07
C VAL A 59 10.28 -5.81 5.23
N PRO A 60 10.39 -5.30 6.47
CA PRO A 60 10.76 -6.12 7.62
C PRO A 60 9.84 -7.33 7.78
N GLU A 61 10.39 -8.43 8.30
CA GLU A 61 9.65 -9.69 8.42
C GLU A 61 8.37 -9.55 9.29
N TRP A 62 8.45 -8.78 10.38
CA TRP A 62 7.30 -8.55 11.26
C TRP A 62 6.17 -7.77 10.57
N VAL A 63 6.49 -6.86 9.64
CA VAL A 63 5.50 -6.17 8.78
C VAL A 63 4.96 -7.14 7.74
N SER A 64 5.84 -7.90 7.08
CA SER A 64 5.47 -8.89 6.08
C SER A 64 4.47 -9.93 6.59
N LYS A 65 4.62 -10.35 7.83
CA LYS A 65 3.72 -11.32 8.50
C LYS A 65 2.29 -10.80 8.70
N GLN A 66 2.08 -9.48 8.61
CA GLN A 66 0.72 -8.91 8.68
C GLN A 66 -0.06 -9.08 7.37
N PHE A 67 0.61 -9.41 6.28
CA PHE A 67 0.01 -9.52 4.96
C PHE A 67 -0.03 -10.98 4.49
N PRO A 68 -0.95 -11.32 3.56
CA PRO A 68 -1.02 -12.67 3.00
C PRO A 68 0.33 -13.13 2.44
N SER A 69 0.71 -14.37 2.73
CA SER A 69 1.98 -14.99 2.32
C SER A 69 2.03 -15.38 0.84
N ARG A 70 0.94 -15.21 0.10
CA ARG A 70 0.85 -15.54 -1.34
C ARG A 70 0.13 -14.45 -2.10
N GLY A 71 0.57 -14.25 -3.35
CA GLY A 71 -0.04 -13.27 -4.24
C GLY A 71 0.49 -11.86 -4.03
N MET A 72 0.05 -10.95 -4.87
CA MET A 72 0.44 -9.54 -4.86
C MET A 72 -0.54 -8.77 -3.97
N THR A 73 -0.08 -8.20 -2.87
CA THR A 73 -0.91 -7.42 -1.96
C THR A 73 -0.71 -5.94 -2.20
N LYS A 74 -1.80 -5.22 -2.49
CA LYS A 74 -1.76 -3.75 -2.57
C LYS A 74 -1.80 -3.15 -1.18
N VAL A 75 -0.90 -2.19 -0.96
CA VAL A 75 -0.80 -1.44 0.30
C VAL A 75 -0.88 0.05 0.05
N GLU A 76 -1.32 0.76 1.04
CA GLU A 76 -1.36 2.22 1.12
C GLU A 76 -0.48 2.68 2.28
N GLY A 77 0.16 3.83 2.12
CA GLY A 77 1.04 4.35 3.16
C GLY A 77 1.75 5.63 2.75
N THR A 78 2.70 6.03 3.57
CA THR A 78 3.61 7.15 3.29
C THR A 78 5.06 6.68 3.29
N ILE A 79 5.88 7.34 2.47
CA ILE A 79 7.33 7.23 2.43
C ILE A 79 7.90 8.64 2.66
N ASN A 80 8.61 8.86 3.77
CA ASN A 80 9.01 10.18 4.25
C ASN A 80 7.85 11.19 4.25
N GLY A 81 6.63 10.78 4.64
CA GLY A 81 5.42 11.58 4.62
C GLY A 81 4.73 11.71 3.25
N HIS A 82 5.37 11.30 2.14
CA HIS A 82 4.76 11.32 0.82
C HIS A 82 3.83 10.11 0.61
N PRO A 83 2.53 10.32 0.30
CA PRO A 83 1.57 9.22 0.18
C PRO A 83 1.82 8.37 -1.07
N PHE A 84 1.61 7.06 -0.92
CA PHE A 84 1.69 6.12 -2.03
C PHE A 84 0.65 5.01 -1.94
N ARG A 85 0.34 4.42 -3.08
CA ARG A 85 -0.34 3.13 -3.22
C ARG A 85 0.50 2.25 -4.11
N ALA A 86 0.96 1.11 -3.61
CA ALA A 86 1.83 0.20 -4.33
C ALA A 86 1.52 -1.26 -4.00
N ALA A 87 2.16 -2.18 -4.71
CA ALA A 87 2.06 -3.61 -4.41
C ALA A 87 3.30 -4.07 -3.63
N LEU A 88 3.08 -4.89 -2.63
CA LEU A 88 4.11 -5.73 -2.04
C LEU A 88 4.31 -6.95 -2.91
N GLU A 89 5.56 -7.23 -3.26
CA GLU A 89 5.97 -8.39 -4.05
C GLU A 89 6.75 -9.35 -3.16
N HIS A 90 6.49 -10.64 -3.29
CA HIS A 90 7.24 -11.65 -2.53
C HIS A 90 8.69 -11.69 -2.96
N ASN A 91 9.59 -11.77 -1.98
CA ASN A 91 10.98 -12.07 -2.23
C ASN A 91 11.28 -13.57 -2.03
N THR A 92 12.46 -14.01 -2.46
CA THR A 92 12.91 -15.39 -2.35
C THR A 92 13.17 -15.85 -0.90
N SER A 93 13.23 -14.92 0.06
CA SER A 93 13.45 -15.19 1.48
C SER A 93 12.15 -15.30 2.31
N GLY A 94 10.98 -15.28 1.66
CA GLY A 94 9.68 -15.39 2.34
C GLY A 94 9.15 -14.09 2.96
N SER A 95 9.81 -12.96 2.66
CA SER A 95 9.35 -11.62 3.02
C SER A 95 8.80 -10.89 1.78
N HIS A 96 8.63 -9.57 1.85
CA HIS A 96 8.16 -8.77 0.75
C HIS A 96 9.16 -7.69 0.35
N TRP A 97 9.11 -7.32 -0.93
CA TRP A 97 9.70 -6.10 -1.45
C TRP A 97 8.62 -5.08 -1.74
N LEU A 98 8.95 -3.82 -1.53
CA LEU A 98 8.19 -2.69 -2.05
C LEU A 98 8.97 -2.07 -3.20
N ARG A 99 8.33 -1.99 -4.36
CA ARG A 99 8.88 -1.28 -5.53
C ARG A 99 8.61 0.20 -5.38
N VAL A 100 9.68 1.00 -5.32
CA VAL A 100 9.60 2.45 -5.19
C VAL A 100 9.80 3.08 -6.56
N ASN A 101 8.75 3.66 -7.12
CA ASN A 101 8.79 4.27 -8.44
C ASN A 101 9.35 5.70 -8.39
N LYS A 102 9.60 6.30 -9.57
CA LYS A 102 10.17 7.65 -9.68
C LYS A 102 9.33 8.73 -9.00
N ALA A 103 7.99 8.60 -9.01
CA ALA A 103 7.11 9.57 -8.36
C ALA A 103 7.21 9.49 -6.83
N MET A 104 7.27 8.28 -6.28
CA MET A 104 7.49 8.05 -4.85
C MET A 104 8.85 8.59 -4.40
N LEU A 105 9.93 8.32 -5.14
CA LEU A 105 11.28 8.85 -4.85
C LEU A 105 11.29 10.37 -4.85
N LYS A 106 10.71 10.98 -5.89
CA LYS A 106 10.62 12.44 -5.99
C LYS A 106 9.81 13.04 -4.83
N GLY A 107 8.66 12.47 -4.53
CA GLY A 107 7.80 12.94 -3.44
C GLY A 107 8.43 12.77 -2.06
N ALA A 108 9.17 11.69 -1.85
CA ALA A 108 9.90 11.41 -0.61
C ALA A 108 11.21 12.21 -0.47
N GLY A 109 11.67 12.89 -1.52
CA GLY A 109 12.98 13.55 -1.55
C GLY A 109 14.14 12.58 -1.37
N ALA A 110 14.02 11.34 -1.88
CA ALA A 110 14.95 10.25 -1.59
C ALA A 110 15.55 9.64 -2.87
N HIS A 111 16.73 9.04 -2.72
CA HIS A 111 17.50 8.39 -3.77
C HIS A 111 17.87 6.95 -3.36
N ALA A 112 18.30 6.17 -4.32
CA ALA A 112 18.83 4.84 -4.03
C ALA A 112 20.07 4.95 -3.09
N GLY A 113 20.08 4.13 -2.04
CA GLY A 113 21.06 4.18 -0.97
C GLY A 113 20.58 4.87 0.31
N ASP A 114 19.58 5.74 0.20
CA ASP A 114 19.02 6.45 1.36
C ASP A 114 18.18 5.51 2.24
N THR A 115 18.15 5.82 3.53
CA THR A 115 17.19 5.23 4.47
C THR A 115 15.94 6.11 4.51
N VAL A 116 14.78 5.49 4.36
CA VAL A 116 13.47 6.17 4.33
C VAL A 116 12.58 5.63 5.44
N ARG A 117 11.71 6.51 5.95
CA ARG A 117 10.67 6.16 6.92
C ARG A 117 9.39 5.82 6.20
N LEU A 118 8.80 4.69 6.57
CA LEU A 118 7.52 4.24 6.04
C LEU A 118 6.48 4.15 7.15
N ALA A 119 5.25 4.52 6.79
CA ALA A 119 4.06 4.21 7.55
C ALA A 119 3.08 3.52 6.60
N ILE A 120 2.87 2.21 6.74
CA ILE A 120 1.98 1.42 5.89
C ILE A 120 0.73 1.08 6.67
N LEU A 121 -0.44 1.31 6.07
CA LEU A 121 -1.71 0.82 6.60
C LEU A 121 -1.72 -0.71 6.50
N GLY A 122 -1.93 -1.37 7.61
CA GLY A 122 -2.05 -2.82 7.70
C GLY A 122 -3.27 -3.34 6.92
N PRO A 123 -3.49 -4.67 6.92
CA PRO A 123 -4.66 -5.25 6.29
C PRO A 123 -5.93 -4.65 6.88
N GLU A 124 -6.75 -4.05 6.03
CA GLU A 124 -8.03 -3.53 6.46
C GLU A 124 -9.09 -4.63 6.42
N PRO A 125 -10.02 -4.62 7.39
CA PRO A 125 -11.18 -5.49 7.35
C PRO A 125 -12.06 -5.16 6.14
N GLU A 126 -12.99 -6.04 5.84
CA GLU A 126 -14.00 -5.79 4.82
C GLU A 126 -14.84 -4.56 5.22
N PRO A 127 -15.05 -3.59 4.31
CA PRO A 127 -15.79 -2.39 4.66
C PRO A 127 -17.26 -2.71 4.95
N THR A 128 -17.81 -2.10 5.99
CA THR A 128 -19.24 -2.14 6.24
C THR A 128 -19.95 -1.40 5.11
N VAL A 129 -20.84 -2.08 4.40
CA VAL A 129 -21.57 -1.48 3.27
C VAL A 129 -22.73 -0.66 3.84
N PRO A 130 -22.83 0.65 3.56
CA PRO A 130 -23.95 1.46 4.00
C PRO A 130 -25.30 0.92 3.49
N ALA A 131 -26.36 1.03 4.30
CA ALA A 131 -27.65 0.45 3.99
C ALA A 131 -28.26 0.99 2.68
N ASP A 132 -28.13 2.27 2.41
CA ASP A 132 -28.57 2.91 1.15
C ASP A 132 -27.84 2.36 -0.08
N LEU A 133 -26.54 2.13 0.03
CA LEU A 133 -25.76 1.49 -1.03
C LEU A 133 -26.14 0.03 -1.20
N TRP A 134 -26.33 -0.70 -0.09
CA TRP A 134 -26.70 -2.10 -0.15
C TRP A 134 -28.03 -2.31 -0.86
N VAL A 135 -29.08 -1.52 -0.51
CA VAL A 135 -30.37 -1.55 -1.18
C VAL A 135 -30.23 -1.28 -2.68
N ALA A 136 -29.44 -0.26 -3.05
CA ALA A 136 -29.25 0.08 -4.46
C ALA A 136 -28.48 -1.01 -5.24
N LEU A 137 -27.46 -1.63 -4.62
CA LEU A 137 -26.72 -2.73 -5.24
C LEU A 137 -27.60 -3.98 -5.45
N THR A 138 -28.42 -4.33 -4.47
CA THR A 138 -29.30 -5.50 -4.58
C THR A 138 -30.41 -5.33 -5.60
N ALA A 139 -30.75 -4.11 -5.97
CA ALA A 139 -31.70 -3.79 -7.04
C ALA A 139 -31.10 -3.92 -8.46
N SER A 140 -29.78 -4.04 -8.62
CA SER A 140 -29.12 -4.24 -9.92
C SER A 140 -28.22 -5.47 -9.90
N HIS A 141 -28.59 -6.48 -10.67
CA HIS A 141 -27.85 -7.74 -10.75
C HIS A 141 -26.41 -7.53 -11.26
N GLU A 142 -26.23 -6.71 -12.28
CA GLU A 142 -24.93 -6.43 -12.89
C GLU A 142 -24.02 -5.69 -11.91
N ALA A 143 -24.53 -4.66 -11.22
CA ALA A 143 -23.78 -3.91 -10.22
C ALA A 143 -23.37 -4.81 -9.05
N LYS A 144 -24.30 -5.64 -8.56
CA LYS A 144 -24.05 -6.56 -7.45
C LYS A 144 -23.01 -7.62 -7.80
N THR A 145 -23.10 -8.20 -8.99
CA THR A 145 -22.11 -9.18 -9.49
C THR A 145 -20.73 -8.58 -9.55
N LEU A 146 -20.58 -7.38 -10.12
CA LEU A 146 -19.28 -6.71 -10.16
C LEU A 146 -18.80 -6.30 -8.76
N TRP A 147 -19.69 -5.83 -7.88
CA TRP A 147 -19.36 -5.51 -6.49
C TRP A 147 -18.76 -6.70 -5.76
N ASP A 148 -19.33 -7.88 -5.90
CA ASP A 148 -18.85 -9.11 -5.24
C ASP A 148 -17.49 -9.56 -5.79
N ASP A 149 -17.19 -9.24 -7.05
CA ASP A 149 -15.90 -9.51 -7.69
C ASP A 149 -14.82 -8.41 -7.43
N LEU A 150 -15.16 -7.32 -6.74
CA LEU A 150 -14.18 -6.33 -6.34
C LEU A 150 -13.29 -6.85 -5.21
N THR A 151 -12.05 -6.35 -5.18
CA THR A 151 -11.19 -6.52 -3.99
C THR A 151 -11.73 -5.69 -2.82
N THR A 152 -11.40 -6.08 -1.58
CA THR A 152 -11.70 -5.30 -0.37
C THR A 152 -11.33 -3.82 -0.51
N MET A 153 -10.14 -3.54 -1.03
CA MET A 153 -9.69 -2.17 -1.33
C MET A 153 -10.60 -1.46 -2.35
N GLY A 154 -11.06 -2.18 -3.38
CA GLY A 154 -11.99 -1.64 -4.38
C GLY A 154 -13.34 -1.28 -3.78
N ARG A 155 -13.92 -2.17 -2.97
CA ARG A 155 -15.18 -1.91 -2.25
C ARG A 155 -15.06 -0.73 -1.30
N ARG A 156 -13.97 -0.69 -0.55
CA ARG A 156 -13.65 0.40 0.36
C ARG A 156 -13.56 1.76 -0.33
N ASP A 157 -12.93 1.85 -1.50
CA ASP A 157 -12.84 3.10 -2.26
C ASP A 157 -14.24 3.62 -2.64
N TRP A 158 -15.17 2.74 -3.03
CA TRP A 158 -16.55 3.12 -3.31
C TRP A 158 -17.30 3.59 -2.06
N VAL A 159 -17.17 2.88 -0.95
CA VAL A 159 -17.78 3.27 0.34
C VAL A 159 -17.27 4.63 0.78
N ARG A 160 -15.97 4.84 0.80
CA ARG A 160 -15.34 6.13 1.15
C ARG A 160 -15.83 7.28 0.28
N TRP A 161 -15.97 7.05 -1.03
CA TRP A 161 -16.49 8.07 -1.92
C TRP A 161 -17.90 8.47 -1.57
N ILE A 162 -18.77 7.55 -1.21
CA ILE A 162 -20.14 7.81 -0.79
C ILE A 162 -20.15 8.54 0.56
N GLU A 163 -19.39 8.06 1.53
CA GLU A 163 -19.34 8.61 2.89
C GLU A 163 -18.71 9.99 2.96
N SER A 164 -17.81 10.33 2.07
CA SER A 164 -17.24 11.68 1.97
C SER A 164 -18.23 12.74 1.47
N ALA A 165 -19.48 12.37 1.16
CA ALA A 165 -20.53 13.32 0.79
C ALA A 165 -21.00 14.10 2.04
N LYS A 166 -20.82 15.43 2.03
CA LYS A 166 -21.24 16.30 3.14
C LYS A 166 -22.75 16.60 3.13
N GLN A 167 -23.40 16.47 1.97
CA GLN A 167 -24.82 16.78 1.78
C GLN A 167 -25.61 15.52 1.39
N PRO A 168 -26.83 15.34 1.93
CA PRO A 168 -27.65 14.15 1.64
C PRO A 168 -27.92 13.94 0.14
N GLU A 169 -28.20 15.01 -0.59
CA GLU A 169 -28.47 14.95 -2.04
C GLU A 169 -27.22 14.48 -2.81
N THR A 170 -26.03 14.93 -2.38
CA THR A 170 -24.75 14.47 -2.95
C THR A 170 -24.53 13.00 -2.66
N ARG A 171 -24.86 12.55 -1.45
CA ARG A 171 -24.78 11.15 -1.06
C ARG A 171 -25.69 10.28 -1.92
N THR A 172 -26.97 10.63 -2.05
CA THR A 172 -27.93 9.92 -2.89
C THR A 172 -27.44 9.82 -4.33
N ARG A 173 -26.99 10.94 -4.91
CA ARG A 173 -26.43 10.97 -6.26
C ARG A 173 -25.20 10.07 -6.41
N ARG A 174 -24.35 10.00 -5.39
CA ARG A 174 -23.16 9.12 -5.41
C ARG A 174 -23.53 7.65 -5.33
N VAL A 175 -24.54 7.28 -4.54
CA VAL A 175 -25.07 5.91 -4.49
C VAL A 175 -25.59 5.50 -5.86
N THR A 176 -26.48 6.30 -6.47
CA THR A 176 -26.99 6.04 -7.83
C THR A 176 -25.87 5.87 -8.84
N ARG A 177 -24.93 6.82 -8.85
CA ARG A 177 -23.79 6.79 -9.77
C ARG A 177 -22.85 5.61 -9.56
N THR A 178 -22.72 5.12 -8.31
CA THR A 178 -21.96 3.90 -8.01
C THR A 178 -22.58 2.70 -8.71
N VAL A 179 -23.87 2.51 -8.59
CA VAL A 179 -24.60 1.40 -9.23
C VAL A 179 -24.48 1.48 -10.76
N GLU A 180 -24.73 2.65 -11.36
CA GLU A 180 -24.56 2.87 -12.80
C GLU A 180 -23.14 2.54 -13.31
N GLN A 181 -22.13 2.97 -12.59
CA GLN A 181 -20.75 2.73 -12.97
C GLN A 181 -20.34 1.27 -12.82
N LEU A 182 -20.76 0.61 -11.75
CA LEU A 182 -20.56 -0.83 -11.56
C LEU A 182 -21.27 -1.63 -12.64
N SER A 183 -22.53 -1.33 -12.95
CA SER A 183 -23.28 -1.98 -14.04
C SER A 183 -22.60 -1.79 -15.39
N SER A 184 -21.88 -0.68 -15.61
CA SER A 184 -21.09 -0.46 -16.83
C SER A 184 -19.69 -1.10 -16.79
N GLY A 185 -19.38 -1.93 -15.81
CA GLY A 185 -18.09 -2.64 -15.68
C GLY A 185 -16.97 -1.83 -15.03
N LYS A 186 -17.24 -0.67 -14.45
CA LYS A 186 -16.22 0.20 -13.86
C LYS A 186 -15.82 -0.27 -12.47
N ARG A 187 -14.59 -0.70 -12.31
CA ARG A 187 -14.08 -1.31 -11.06
C ARG A 187 -13.55 -0.32 -10.03
N ARG A 188 -13.43 0.98 -10.35
CA ARG A 188 -12.84 2.01 -9.48
C ARG A 188 -13.70 3.24 -9.44
N ALA A 189 -13.91 3.79 -8.25
CA ALA A 189 -14.51 5.10 -8.08
C ALA A 189 -13.60 6.19 -8.70
N CYS A 190 -14.19 7.11 -9.47
CA CYS A 190 -13.41 8.04 -10.29
C CYS A 190 -12.94 9.31 -9.56
N CYS A 191 -13.38 9.58 -8.33
CA CYS A 191 -13.16 10.85 -7.65
C CYS A 191 -12.77 10.68 -6.18
N VAL A 192 -12.17 9.54 -5.82
CA VAL A 192 -11.67 9.33 -4.45
C VAL A 192 -10.27 9.92 -4.37
N ASN A 193 -10.09 10.93 -3.52
CA ASN A 193 -8.75 11.36 -3.14
C ASN A 193 -8.17 10.40 -2.09
N VAL A 194 -7.71 9.24 -2.58
CA VAL A 194 -7.15 8.18 -1.74
C VAL A 194 -5.98 8.68 -0.90
N TYR A 195 -5.19 9.60 -1.46
CA TYR A 195 -4.01 10.14 -0.78
C TYR A 195 -4.39 11.06 0.39
N GLU A 196 -5.41 11.88 0.24
CA GLU A 196 -5.92 12.73 1.32
C GLU A 196 -6.46 11.89 2.48
N PHE A 197 -7.25 10.87 2.18
CA PHE A 197 -7.75 9.95 3.19
C PHE A 197 -6.61 9.23 3.92
N MET A 198 -5.62 8.76 3.20
CA MET A 198 -4.45 8.06 3.73
C MET A 198 -3.63 8.97 4.66
N LEU A 199 -3.38 10.22 4.25
CA LEU A 199 -2.68 11.21 5.05
C LEU A 199 -3.46 11.56 6.33
N CYS A 200 -4.77 11.79 6.22
CA CYS A 200 -5.64 12.05 7.36
C CYS A 200 -5.52 10.91 8.40
N ARG A 201 -5.63 9.66 7.97
CA ARG A 201 -5.51 8.47 8.83
C ARG A 201 -4.16 8.38 9.55
N ILE A 202 -3.07 8.64 8.83
CA ILE A 202 -1.72 8.56 9.40
C ILE A 202 -1.49 9.71 10.38
N GLN A 203 -2.00 10.91 10.11
CA GLN A 203 -1.87 12.08 10.97
C GLN A 203 -2.75 12.01 12.22
N GLU A 204 -3.98 11.51 12.12
CA GLU A 204 -4.85 11.30 13.29
C GLU A 204 -4.19 10.39 14.33
N TYR A 205 -3.45 9.38 13.89
CA TYR A 205 -2.69 8.51 14.77
C TYR A 205 -1.47 9.18 15.42
N GLU A 206 -0.80 10.09 14.71
CA GLU A 206 0.34 10.83 15.27
C GLU A 206 -0.10 11.71 16.45
N GLN A 207 -1.30 12.30 16.38
CA GLN A 207 -1.85 13.12 17.44
C GLN A 207 -2.31 12.32 18.68
N THR A 208 -2.73 11.06 18.48
CA THR A 208 -3.15 10.17 19.59
C THR A 208 -1.99 9.54 20.35
N GLU A 209 -0.80 9.44 19.73
CA GLU A 209 0.41 8.93 20.41
C GLU A 209 1.14 10.00 21.24
N GLU A 210 0.90 11.30 20.99
CA GLU A 210 1.50 12.42 21.72
C GLU A 210 0.64 12.90 22.91
N SER A 211 -0.55 12.33 23.12
CA SER A 211 -1.50 12.69 24.21
C SER A 211 -1.50 11.65 25.31
#